data_03262a2450ad8dfc6623a25c7b37dc33
#
_entry.id   03262a2450ad8dfc6623a25c7b37dc33
#
_cell.length_a   1.000
_cell.length_b   1.000
_cell.length_c   1.000
_cell.angle_alpha   90.00
_cell.angle_beta   90.00
_cell.angle_gamma   90.00
#
_symmetry.space_group_name_H-M   'P 1'
#
loop_
_entity.id
_entity.type
_entity.pdbx_description
1 polymer ?
#
loop_
_entity_poly.entity_id
_entity_poly.type
_entity_poly.pdbx_seq_one_letter_code
_entity_poly.pdbx_strand_id
1 'polypeptide(L)'
;MEKRKEKAKESIQAVLPILFIVLLLSFTVAPVSASILLEFMIGAVFVIIGMLFFSMGAEMSMSPMGERVGGSMLKTKKLWVILLLGFFLGVIITISEPDLQVLAAQVPSVPNMVLILSVAAGVGAFLVVALLRILFGIALAPLLVVFYGVIFVIARFVPDNFLAVAFDSGGVTTGPMTVPFIMALGVGISAIRNDKHAENDSFGLVALCSIGPVLAVLLLGLVYPAQGSYVAADVPEAFNSVELGRLFLYEIPYYLKEIAGSLLPIVFFFGIFQLVSIQLHKKTLIKICVGLLYTYVGLVLFLTGANVGFIPAGNYLGTVMASLPCPWILVPVGMVIGYFIVKAEPAVYVLMKQVEELTDGDISGKAMQISLSVGVAASVGLSMLRVLTGIPIMYFLIPGYAIALFLTLFVPKIFTAIAFDSGGVASGPMTATFLLPLAQGACTAVGGDVVKDAFGVVAMVAMTPLITLQVLGLIYKIKSNKKEEMAEQPLLQAEDVFAGYADDAIIEL
;
A
#
# COMPACT_ATOMS: atom_id res chain seq x y z
N MET A 1 -18.37 20.31 9.12
CA MET A 1 -19.01 20.21 7.80
C MET A 1 -17.98 20.39 6.67
N GLU A 2 -17.01 21.26 6.80
CA GLU A 2 -15.92 21.46 5.82
C GLU A 2 -15.07 20.20 5.60
N LYS A 3 -14.54 19.56 6.65
CA LYS A 3 -13.77 18.30 6.53
C LYS A 3 -14.49 17.19 5.75
N ARG A 4 -15.82 17.07 5.86
CA ARG A 4 -16.60 16.08 5.09
C ARG A 4 -16.68 16.43 3.61
N LYS A 5 -16.82 17.72 3.28
CA LYS A 5 -16.84 18.20 1.90
C LYS A 5 -15.48 18.03 1.24
N GLU A 6 -14.41 18.30 1.98
CA GLU A 6 -13.03 18.10 1.53
C GLU A 6 -12.76 16.64 1.19
N LYS A 7 -13.06 15.70 2.09
CA LYS A 7 -12.91 14.25 1.85
C LYS A 7 -13.78 13.73 0.71
N ALA A 8 -15.00 14.23 0.57
CA ALA A 8 -15.85 13.88 -0.57
C ALA A 8 -15.23 14.36 -1.89
N LYS A 9 -14.68 15.58 -1.91
CA LYS A 9 -13.97 16.12 -3.08
C LYS A 9 -12.72 15.27 -3.41
N GLU A 10 -11.95 14.90 -2.40
CA GLU A 10 -10.77 14.03 -2.57
C GLU A 10 -11.14 12.66 -3.16
N SER A 11 -12.16 12.00 -2.61
CA SER A 11 -12.63 10.70 -3.13
C SER A 11 -13.11 10.78 -4.58
N ILE A 12 -13.84 11.85 -4.94
CA ILE A 12 -14.27 12.09 -6.33
C ILE A 12 -13.05 12.33 -7.24
N GLN A 13 -12.12 13.19 -6.83
CA GLN A 13 -10.91 13.50 -7.60
C GLN A 13 -9.97 12.30 -7.76
N ALA A 14 -10.04 11.33 -6.88
CA ALA A 14 -9.26 10.10 -6.94
C ALA A 14 -9.80 9.14 -8.03
N VAL A 15 -11.10 8.93 -8.08
CA VAL A 15 -11.73 7.91 -8.94
C VAL A 15 -12.13 8.46 -10.32
N LEU A 16 -12.53 9.73 -10.38
CA LEU A 16 -13.04 10.36 -11.61
C LEU A 16 -12.08 10.27 -12.81
N PRO A 17 -10.74 10.44 -12.68
CA PRO A 17 -9.83 10.27 -13.79
C PRO A 17 -9.84 8.84 -14.37
N ILE A 18 -9.91 7.82 -13.51
CA ILE A 18 -9.96 6.42 -13.94
C ILE A 18 -11.26 6.16 -14.71
N LEU A 19 -12.39 6.65 -14.15
CA LEU A 19 -13.69 6.58 -14.84
C LEU A 19 -13.62 7.22 -16.22
N PHE A 20 -13.03 8.41 -16.32
CA PHE A 20 -12.90 9.11 -17.61
C PHE A 20 -12.01 8.35 -18.60
N ILE A 21 -10.88 7.78 -18.15
CA ILE A 21 -9.96 7.01 -18.99
C ILE A 21 -10.68 5.76 -19.55
N VAL A 22 -11.37 5.01 -18.69
CA VAL A 22 -12.11 3.81 -19.11
C VAL A 22 -13.22 4.16 -20.10
N LEU A 23 -13.97 5.24 -19.84
CA LEU A 23 -14.97 5.75 -20.78
C LEU A 23 -14.35 6.14 -22.13
N LEU A 24 -13.24 6.88 -22.11
CA LEU A 24 -12.55 7.30 -23.32
C LEU A 24 -12.08 6.08 -24.13
N LEU A 25 -11.47 5.09 -23.47
CA LEU A 25 -11.03 3.86 -24.10
C LEU A 25 -12.22 3.07 -24.67
N SER A 26 -13.34 2.99 -23.93
CA SER A 26 -14.56 2.30 -24.36
C SER A 26 -15.18 2.89 -25.64
N PHE A 27 -15.09 4.21 -25.83
CA PHE A 27 -15.63 4.87 -27.02
C PHE A 27 -14.61 5.02 -28.16
N THR A 28 -13.35 4.61 -27.98
CA THR A 28 -12.29 4.81 -28.97
C THR A 28 -11.58 3.54 -29.36
N VAL A 29 -10.76 2.99 -28.48
CA VAL A 29 -9.78 1.93 -28.78
C VAL A 29 -10.27 0.55 -28.39
N ALA A 30 -10.99 0.46 -27.28
CA ALA A 30 -11.42 -0.82 -26.68
C ALA A 30 -12.93 -0.79 -26.41
N PRO A 31 -13.79 -1.02 -27.42
CA PRO A 31 -15.25 -1.02 -27.22
C PRO A 31 -15.65 -2.02 -26.15
N VAL A 32 -16.26 -1.54 -25.08
CA VAL A 32 -16.73 -2.34 -23.93
C VAL A 32 -18.22 -2.58 -24.07
N SER A 33 -18.71 -3.77 -23.69
CA SER A 33 -20.14 -4.05 -23.66
C SER A 33 -20.87 -3.08 -22.72
N ALA A 34 -22.12 -2.73 -23.05
CA ALA A 34 -22.90 -1.82 -22.23
C ALA A 34 -23.09 -2.32 -20.79
N SER A 35 -23.14 -3.64 -20.60
CA SER A 35 -23.24 -4.26 -19.28
C SER A 35 -22.01 -3.95 -18.42
N ILE A 36 -20.83 -4.32 -18.88
CA ILE A 36 -19.56 -4.10 -18.16
C ILE A 36 -19.33 -2.59 -17.91
N LEU A 37 -19.71 -1.73 -18.88
CA LEU A 37 -19.59 -0.30 -18.73
C LEU A 37 -20.50 0.24 -17.61
N LEU A 38 -21.75 -0.23 -17.53
CA LEU A 38 -22.68 0.14 -16.48
C LEU A 38 -22.26 -0.42 -15.11
N GLU A 39 -21.78 -1.66 -15.05
CA GLU A 39 -21.18 -2.27 -13.86
C GLU A 39 -20.04 -1.41 -13.32
N PHE A 40 -19.13 -1.00 -14.22
CA PHE A 40 -18.02 -0.14 -13.89
C PHE A 40 -18.46 1.24 -13.39
N MET A 41 -19.43 1.88 -14.04
CA MET A 41 -19.94 3.20 -13.61
C MET A 41 -20.61 3.14 -12.23
N ILE A 42 -21.44 2.13 -11.98
CA ILE A 42 -22.07 1.93 -10.66
C ILE A 42 -20.99 1.58 -9.63
N GLY A 43 -20.05 0.70 -9.98
CA GLY A 43 -18.90 0.35 -9.17
C GLY A 43 -18.08 1.59 -8.77
N ALA A 44 -17.85 2.52 -9.69
CA ALA A 44 -17.14 3.77 -9.40
C ALA A 44 -17.87 4.64 -8.35
N VAL A 45 -19.20 4.70 -8.40
CA VAL A 45 -20.00 5.40 -7.39
C VAL A 45 -19.84 4.73 -6.03
N PHE A 46 -19.88 3.40 -5.96
CA PHE A 46 -19.67 2.63 -4.75
C PHE A 46 -18.26 2.84 -4.19
N VAL A 47 -17.23 2.83 -5.04
CA VAL A 47 -15.83 3.09 -4.66
C VAL A 47 -15.67 4.51 -4.09
N ILE A 48 -16.25 5.54 -4.73
CA ILE A 48 -16.20 6.94 -4.24
C ILE A 48 -16.82 7.05 -2.85
N ILE A 49 -18.02 6.52 -2.66
CA ILE A 49 -18.73 6.58 -1.39
C ILE A 49 -18.00 5.73 -0.34
N GLY A 50 -17.57 4.55 -0.73
CA GLY A 50 -16.80 3.62 0.11
C GLY A 50 -15.49 4.26 0.61
N MET A 51 -14.71 4.88 -0.27
CA MET A 51 -13.48 5.58 0.08
C MET A 51 -13.71 6.75 1.03
N LEU A 52 -14.80 7.52 0.83
CA LEU A 52 -15.18 8.60 1.72
C LEU A 52 -15.45 8.10 3.16
N PHE A 53 -16.29 7.09 3.30
CA PHE A 53 -16.61 6.51 4.62
C PHE A 53 -15.39 5.84 5.24
N PHE A 54 -14.63 5.08 4.45
CA PHE A 54 -13.43 4.40 4.93
C PHE A 54 -12.39 5.40 5.48
N SER A 55 -12.03 6.43 4.72
CA SER A 55 -11.01 7.40 5.16
C SER A 55 -11.42 8.16 6.41
N MET A 56 -12.72 8.48 6.57
CA MET A 56 -13.25 9.03 7.81
C MET A 56 -13.20 8.03 8.97
N GLY A 57 -13.52 6.77 8.68
CA GLY A 57 -13.53 5.69 9.64
C GLY A 57 -12.13 5.36 10.17
N ALA A 58 -11.16 5.22 9.28
CA ALA A 58 -9.77 4.91 9.61
C ALA A 58 -9.15 5.95 10.55
N GLU A 59 -9.36 7.25 10.28
CA GLU A 59 -8.92 8.34 11.16
C GLU A 59 -9.60 8.31 12.55
N MET A 60 -10.86 7.89 12.60
CA MET A 60 -11.63 7.89 13.86
C MET A 60 -11.42 6.63 14.69
N SER A 61 -11.03 5.50 14.07
CA SER A 61 -10.91 4.19 14.71
C SER A 61 -9.53 3.56 14.58
N MET A 62 -9.09 3.18 13.39
CA MET A 62 -7.88 2.37 13.19
C MET A 62 -6.62 3.06 13.73
N SER A 63 -6.40 4.34 13.36
CA SER A 63 -5.23 5.09 13.85
C SER A 63 -5.25 5.30 15.38
N PRO A 64 -6.34 5.78 16.03
CA PRO A 64 -6.38 5.86 17.48
C PRO A 64 -6.27 4.51 18.21
N MET A 65 -6.80 3.43 17.62
CA MET A 65 -6.66 2.08 18.19
C MET A 65 -5.19 1.62 18.15
N GLY A 66 -4.53 1.73 17.01
CA GLY A 66 -3.12 1.36 16.84
C GLY A 66 -2.20 2.13 17.80
N GLU A 67 -2.32 3.45 17.85
CA GLU A 67 -1.55 4.32 18.75
C GLU A 67 -1.72 3.94 20.22
N ARG A 68 -2.97 3.74 20.67
CA ARG A 68 -3.26 3.39 22.05
C ARG A 68 -2.81 1.98 22.42
N VAL A 69 -2.95 1.02 21.53
CA VAL A 69 -2.44 -0.34 21.72
C VAL A 69 -0.92 -0.31 21.83
N GLY A 70 -0.23 0.38 20.91
CA GLY A 70 1.24 0.52 20.93
C GLY A 70 1.75 1.12 22.23
N GLY A 71 1.19 2.26 22.65
CA GLY A 71 1.54 2.89 23.92
C GLY A 71 1.22 2.01 25.14
N SER A 72 0.15 1.21 25.07
CA SER A 72 -0.24 0.31 26.17
C SER A 72 0.68 -0.92 26.29
N MET A 73 1.14 -1.48 25.16
CA MET A 73 2.06 -2.62 25.16
C MET A 73 3.34 -2.34 25.93
N LEU A 74 3.89 -1.15 25.81
CA LEU A 74 5.13 -0.77 26.48
C LEU A 74 4.97 -0.60 28.01
N LYS A 75 3.76 -0.32 28.52
CA LYS A 75 3.50 -0.25 29.97
C LYS A 75 3.79 -1.56 30.69
N THR A 76 3.78 -2.69 30.00
CA THR A 76 4.07 -4.00 30.61
C THR A 76 5.52 -4.14 31.06
N LYS A 77 6.47 -3.36 30.50
CA LYS A 77 7.92 -3.40 30.75
C LYS A 77 8.57 -4.79 30.58
N LYS A 78 7.84 -5.78 30.09
CA LYS A 78 8.32 -7.15 29.86
C LYS A 78 8.49 -7.39 28.37
N LEU A 79 9.73 -7.46 27.89
CA LEU A 79 10.05 -7.59 26.46
C LEU A 79 9.31 -8.77 25.81
N TRP A 80 9.36 -9.96 26.44
CA TRP A 80 8.73 -11.15 25.87
C TRP A 80 7.21 -11.00 25.68
N VAL A 81 6.52 -10.26 26.57
CA VAL A 81 5.08 -9.97 26.46
C VAL A 81 4.82 -9.04 25.27
N ILE A 82 5.65 -8.01 25.10
CA ILE A 82 5.55 -7.06 23.98
C ILE A 82 5.70 -7.80 22.67
N LEU A 83 6.70 -8.69 22.56
CA LEU A 83 6.95 -9.46 21.34
C LEU A 83 5.83 -10.46 21.04
N LEU A 84 5.33 -11.16 22.08
CA LEU A 84 4.22 -12.09 21.94
C LEU A 84 2.93 -11.38 21.48
N LEU A 85 2.60 -10.25 22.12
CA LEU A 85 1.46 -9.43 21.73
C LEU A 85 1.62 -8.88 20.33
N GLY A 86 2.83 -8.42 19.95
CA GLY A 86 3.15 -7.96 18.60
C GLY A 86 2.96 -9.05 17.56
N PHE A 87 3.44 -10.27 17.83
CA PHE A 87 3.23 -11.40 16.93
C PHE A 87 1.75 -11.69 16.69
N PHE A 88 0.97 -11.88 17.74
CA PHE A 88 -0.46 -12.14 17.61
C PHE A 88 -1.21 -10.98 16.95
N LEU A 89 -0.82 -9.74 17.26
CA LEU A 89 -1.41 -8.57 16.64
C LEU A 89 -1.16 -8.56 15.13
N GLY A 90 0.09 -8.82 14.69
CA GLY A 90 0.43 -8.93 13.28
C GLY A 90 -0.37 -10.03 12.57
N VAL A 91 -0.49 -11.21 13.20
CA VAL A 91 -1.31 -12.31 12.67
C VAL A 91 -2.78 -11.90 12.55
N ILE A 92 -3.37 -11.34 13.58
CA ILE A 92 -4.79 -10.95 13.61
C ILE A 92 -5.11 -9.89 12.55
N ILE A 93 -4.28 -8.85 12.45
CA ILE A 93 -4.48 -7.76 11.48
C ILE A 93 -4.38 -8.29 10.05
N THR A 94 -3.41 -9.18 9.79
CA THR A 94 -3.19 -9.73 8.45
C THR A 94 -4.31 -10.67 8.02
N ILE A 95 -4.81 -11.54 8.90
CA ILE A 95 -5.98 -12.39 8.59
C ILE A 95 -7.21 -11.51 8.30
N SER A 96 -7.27 -10.33 8.92
CA SER A 96 -8.36 -9.37 8.74
C SER A 96 -8.26 -8.56 7.43
N GLU A 97 -7.16 -8.71 6.66
CA GLU A 97 -6.98 -7.95 5.41
C GLU A 97 -7.77 -8.63 4.27
N PRO A 98 -8.77 -7.94 3.68
CA PRO A 98 -9.61 -8.53 2.63
C PRO A 98 -8.83 -8.88 1.36
N ASP A 99 -7.83 -8.06 1.01
CA ASP A 99 -7.04 -8.24 -0.21
C ASP A 99 -6.23 -9.55 -0.18
N LEU A 100 -5.83 -10.01 1.01
CA LEU A 100 -5.17 -11.29 1.18
C LEU A 100 -6.10 -12.46 0.85
N GLN A 101 -7.39 -12.35 1.17
CA GLN A 101 -8.37 -13.38 0.83
C GLN A 101 -8.58 -13.46 -0.69
N VAL A 102 -8.64 -12.30 -1.36
CA VAL A 102 -8.73 -12.21 -2.82
C VAL A 102 -7.50 -12.85 -3.48
N LEU A 103 -6.29 -12.54 -3.00
CA LEU A 103 -5.08 -13.19 -3.50
C LEU A 103 -5.11 -14.69 -3.29
N ALA A 104 -5.47 -15.16 -2.09
CA ALA A 104 -5.51 -16.58 -1.76
C ALA A 104 -6.48 -17.35 -2.67
N ALA A 105 -7.63 -16.76 -3.01
CA ALA A 105 -8.60 -17.37 -3.92
C ALA A 105 -8.08 -17.49 -5.37
N GLN A 106 -7.11 -16.66 -5.76
CA GLN A 106 -6.54 -16.65 -7.11
C GLN A 106 -5.32 -17.57 -7.27
N VAL A 107 -4.81 -18.16 -6.19
CA VAL A 107 -3.62 -19.05 -6.20
C VAL A 107 -4.05 -20.51 -6.12
N PRO A 108 -4.16 -21.23 -7.26
CA PRO A 108 -4.74 -22.60 -7.27
C PRO A 108 -3.85 -23.66 -6.62
N SER A 109 -2.57 -23.37 -6.44
CA SER A 109 -1.57 -24.37 -6.00
C SER A 109 -1.55 -24.61 -4.50
N VAL A 110 -2.15 -23.75 -3.69
CA VAL A 110 -2.11 -23.80 -2.22
C VAL A 110 -3.52 -23.65 -1.65
N PRO A 111 -3.93 -24.46 -0.67
CA PRO A 111 -5.21 -24.22 0.01
C PRO A 111 -5.26 -22.80 0.62
N ASN A 112 -6.35 -22.07 0.40
CA ASN A 112 -6.49 -20.66 0.81
C ASN A 112 -6.11 -20.42 2.28
N MET A 113 -6.58 -21.27 3.19
CA MET A 113 -6.27 -21.13 4.63
C MET A 113 -4.80 -21.32 4.94
N VAL A 114 -4.10 -22.21 4.21
CA VAL A 114 -2.66 -22.43 4.40
C VAL A 114 -1.89 -21.19 3.95
N LEU A 115 -2.25 -20.62 2.80
CA LEU A 115 -1.64 -19.39 2.30
C LEU A 115 -1.87 -18.23 3.28
N ILE A 116 -3.12 -17.99 3.68
CA ILE A 116 -3.51 -16.92 4.60
C ILE A 116 -2.76 -17.02 5.94
N LEU A 117 -2.77 -18.21 6.56
CA LEU A 117 -2.10 -18.40 7.86
C LEU A 117 -0.58 -18.28 7.77
N SER A 118 0.03 -18.77 6.68
CA SER A 118 1.48 -18.64 6.48
C SER A 118 1.90 -17.19 6.29
N VAL A 119 1.17 -16.47 5.48
CA VAL A 119 1.36 -15.03 5.24
C VAL A 119 1.16 -14.24 6.54
N ALA A 120 0.10 -14.52 7.28
CA ALA A 120 -0.18 -13.88 8.57
C ALA A 120 0.91 -14.15 9.61
N ALA A 121 1.40 -15.38 9.68
CA ALA A 121 2.53 -15.73 10.54
C ALA A 121 3.81 -14.98 10.12
N GLY A 122 4.04 -14.82 8.82
CA GLY A 122 5.13 -14.02 8.27
C GLY A 122 5.05 -12.56 8.73
N VAL A 123 3.89 -11.92 8.58
CA VAL A 123 3.68 -10.53 9.07
C VAL A 123 3.87 -10.46 10.59
N GLY A 124 3.30 -11.41 11.34
CA GLY A 124 3.45 -11.46 12.80
C GLY A 124 4.93 -11.52 13.23
N ALA A 125 5.72 -12.40 12.59
CA ALA A 125 7.14 -12.54 12.86
C ALA A 125 7.91 -11.25 12.51
N PHE A 126 7.61 -10.62 11.39
CA PHE A 126 8.28 -9.39 10.97
C PHE A 126 7.79 -8.14 11.72
N LEU A 127 6.56 -8.14 12.24
CA LEU A 127 6.15 -7.12 13.20
C LEU A 127 6.96 -7.23 14.50
N VAL A 128 7.29 -8.44 14.97
CA VAL A 128 8.22 -8.63 16.09
C VAL A 128 9.60 -8.04 15.76
N VAL A 129 10.14 -8.28 14.56
CA VAL A 129 11.42 -7.68 14.12
C VAL A 129 11.31 -6.15 14.10
N ALA A 130 10.21 -5.61 13.60
CA ALA A 130 9.96 -4.16 13.56
C ALA A 130 9.89 -3.55 14.98
N LEU A 131 9.24 -4.24 15.92
CA LEU A 131 9.19 -3.84 17.33
C LEU A 131 10.57 -3.86 17.96
N LEU A 132 11.35 -4.92 17.74
CA LEU A 132 12.74 -5.01 18.23
C LEU A 132 13.60 -3.87 17.65
N ARG A 133 13.43 -3.58 16.35
CA ARG A 133 14.10 -2.45 15.70
C ARG A 133 13.83 -1.14 16.43
N ILE A 134 12.56 -0.82 16.71
CA ILE A 134 12.19 0.42 17.42
C ILE A 134 12.75 0.42 18.85
N LEU A 135 12.58 -0.68 19.58
CA LEU A 135 12.99 -0.77 20.98
C LEU A 135 14.51 -0.65 21.17
N PHE A 136 15.30 -1.20 20.25
CA PHE A 136 16.76 -1.18 20.31
C PHE A 136 17.41 -0.08 19.45
N GLY A 137 16.62 0.74 18.73
CA GLY A 137 17.14 1.81 17.86
C GLY A 137 17.95 1.29 16.68
N ILE A 138 17.62 0.10 16.14
CA ILE A 138 18.37 -0.50 15.03
C ILE A 138 18.03 0.25 13.74
N ALA A 139 19.04 0.59 12.94
CA ALA A 139 18.83 1.25 11.65
C ALA A 139 18.07 0.34 10.68
N LEU A 140 17.12 0.91 9.91
CA LEU A 140 16.28 0.17 8.98
C LEU A 140 17.05 -0.37 7.77
N ALA A 141 17.91 0.46 7.15
CA ALA A 141 18.58 0.12 5.90
C ALA A 141 19.40 -1.18 5.95
N PRO A 142 20.25 -1.47 6.97
CA PRO A 142 20.94 -2.74 7.08
C PRO A 142 20.00 -3.95 7.17
N LEU A 143 18.87 -3.82 7.89
CA LEU A 143 17.88 -4.89 8.00
C LEU A 143 17.25 -5.18 6.64
N LEU A 144 16.89 -4.14 5.88
CA LEU A 144 16.36 -4.29 4.52
C LEU A 144 17.36 -5.02 3.61
N VAL A 145 18.65 -4.62 3.62
CA VAL A 145 19.69 -5.27 2.82
C VAL A 145 19.81 -6.75 3.17
N VAL A 146 19.84 -7.09 4.45
CA VAL A 146 19.95 -8.50 4.89
C VAL A 146 18.72 -9.29 4.46
N PHE A 147 17.50 -8.80 4.74
CA PHE A 147 16.29 -9.57 4.46
C PHE A 147 16.00 -9.68 2.96
N TYR A 148 16.19 -8.62 2.16
CA TYR A 148 16.06 -8.73 0.71
C TYR A 148 17.16 -9.63 0.11
N GLY A 149 18.37 -9.62 0.67
CA GLY A 149 19.41 -10.58 0.32
C GLY A 149 18.96 -12.03 0.55
N VAL A 150 18.36 -12.32 1.72
CA VAL A 150 17.79 -13.64 2.03
C VAL A 150 16.65 -14.01 1.08
N ILE A 151 15.74 -13.06 0.79
CA ILE A 151 14.65 -13.26 -0.17
C ILE A 151 15.18 -13.69 -1.53
N PHE A 152 16.15 -12.96 -2.10
CA PHE A 152 16.67 -13.28 -3.42
C PHE A 152 17.49 -14.58 -3.47
N VAL A 153 18.15 -14.95 -2.36
CA VAL A 153 18.81 -16.25 -2.24
C VAL A 153 17.78 -17.38 -2.24
N ILE A 154 16.72 -17.29 -1.43
CA ILE A 154 15.65 -18.31 -1.38
C ILE A 154 14.91 -18.36 -2.72
N ALA A 155 14.60 -17.21 -3.32
CA ALA A 155 13.91 -17.13 -4.60
C ALA A 155 14.61 -17.93 -5.73
N ARG A 156 15.93 -18.16 -5.63
CA ARG A 156 16.69 -18.97 -6.61
C ARG A 156 16.29 -20.43 -6.61
N PHE A 157 15.72 -20.92 -5.51
CA PHE A 157 15.34 -22.32 -5.32
C PHE A 157 13.84 -22.57 -5.46
N VAL A 158 13.03 -21.51 -5.59
CA VAL A 158 11.57 -21.56 -5.67
C VAL A 158 11.12 -21.63 -7.13
N PRO A 159 10.11 -22.46 -7.49
CA PRO A 159 9.55 -22.50 -8.83
C PRO A 159 8.97 -21.17 -9.28
N ASP A 160 9.11 -20.83 -10.58
CA ASP A 160 8.69 -19.54 -11.17
C ASP A 160 7.23 -19.17 -10.87
N ASN A 161 6.34 -20.17 -10.82
CA ASN A 161 4.92 -19.96 -10.51
C ASN A 161 4.66 -19.38 -9.12
N PHE A 162 5.56 -19.63 -8.15
CA PHE A 162 5.46 -19.10 -6.81
C PHE A 162 6.16 -17.73 -6.65
N LEU A 163 7.12 -17.41 -7.52
CA LEU A 163 7.90 -16.17 -7.37
C LEU A 163 7.01 -14.95 -7.48
N ALA A 164 6.20 -14.85 -8.53
CA ALA A 164 5.31 -13.72 -8.74
C ALA A 164 4.31 -13.58 -7.59
N VAL A 165 3.67 -14.67 -7.18
CA VAL A 165 2.72 -14.69 -6.05
C VAL A 165 3.40 -14.33 -4.73
N ALA A 166 4.62 -14.82 -4.49
CA ALA A 166 5.35 -14.49 -3.27
C ALA A 166 5.62 -13.00 -3.14
N PHE A 167 6.10 -12.36 -4.19
CA PHE A 167 6.34 -10.93 -4.16
C PHE A 167 5.03 -10.11 -4.14
N ASP A 168 3.98 -10.56 -4.83
CA ASP A 168 2.65 -9.94 -4.76
C ASP A 168 2.07 -10.00 -3.34
N SER A 169 2.29 -11.09 -2.60
CA SER A 169 1.80 -11.24 -1.23
C SER A 169 2.35 -10.15 -0.29
N GLY A 170 3.58 -9.68 -0.52
CA GLY A 170 4.17 -8.59 0.25
C GLY A 170 3.43 -7.26 0.09
N GLY A 171 2.90 -6.98 -1.12
CA GLY A 171 2.09 -5.80 -1.39
C GLY A 171 0.65 -5.93 -0.90
N VAL A 172 0.02 -7.06 -1.16
CA VAL A 172 -1.40 -7.31 -0.83
C VAL A 172 -1.68 -7.31 0.68
N THR A 173 -0.71 -7.71 1.51
CA THR A 173 -0.89 -7.76 2.98
C THR A 173 -0.84 -6.40 3.67
N THR A 174 -0.44 -5.37 2.98
CA THR A 174 -0.35 -4.00 3.49
C THR A 174 -1.45 -3.12 2.89
N GLY A 175 -2.69 -3.52 3.10
CA GLY A 175 -3.89 -2.89 2.57
C GLY A 175 -4.55 -1.89 3.53
N PRO A 176 -5.83 -1.56 3.27
CA PRO A 176 -6.54 -0.47 3.92
C PRO A 176 -6.74 -0.64 5.43
N MET A 177 -6.76 -1.88 5.95
CA MET A 177 -6.92 -2.12 7.39
C MET A 177 -5.57 -2.17 8.10
N THR A 178 -4.60 -2.83 7.51
CA THR A 178 -3.29 -3.11 8.09
C THR A 178 -2.45 -1.83 8.22
N VAL A 179 -2.38 -1.02 7.18
CA VAL A 179 -1.53 0.18 7.13
C VAL A 179 -1.86 1.21 8.19
N PRO A 180 -3.10 1.73 8.32
CA PRO A 180 -3.41 2.75 9.32
C PRO A 180 -3.14 2.27 10.74
N PHE A 181 -3.37 1.00 11.01
CA PHE A 181 -3.17 0.42 12.32
C PHE A 181 -1.69 0.23 12.66
N ILE A 182 -0.90 -0.39 11.77
CA ILE A 182 0.53 -0.66 12.00
C ILE A 182 1.33 0.63 12.09
N MET A 183 1.05 1.61 11.23
CA MET A 183 1.73 2.91 11.29
C MET A 183 1.42 3.63 12.59
N ALA A 184 0.16 3.67 13.02
CA ALA A 184 -0.25 4.27 14.28
C ALA A 184 0.31 3.50 15.50
N LEU A 185 0.45 2.17 15.40
CA LEU A 185 1.14 1.35 16.40
C LEU A 185 2.59 1.81 16.56
N GLY A 186 3.29 2.05 15.45
CA GLY A 186 4.65 2.57 15.44
C GLY A 186 4.77 3.92 16.15
N VAL A 187 3.86 4.84 15.83
CA VAL A 187 3.77 6.15 16.51
C VAL A 187 3.54 5.97 18.01
N GLY A 188 2.60 5.12 18.41
CA GLY A 188 2.29 4.86 19.82
C GLY A 188 3.45 4.24 20.60
N ILE A 189 4.29 3.44 19.94
CA ILE A 189 5.48 2.84 20.55
C ILE A 189 6.63 3.85 20.60
N SER A 190 6.88 4.58 19.55
CA SER A 190 7.96 5.56 19.47
C SER A 190 7.73 6.75 20.41
N ALA A 191 6.49 7.17 20.63
CA ALA A 191 6.13 8.27 21.53
C ALA A 191 6.58 8.10 23.01
N ILE A 192 6.87 6.88 23.43
CA ILE A 192 7.38 6.61 24.80
C ILE A 192 8.90 6.73 24.88
N ARG A 193 9.59 6.68 23.75
CA ARG A 193 11.03 6.96 23.68
C ARG A 193 11.23 8.48 23.64
N ASN A 194 11.89 9.02 24.66
CA ASN A 194 12.21 10.46 24.76
C ASN A 194 13.50 10.85 24.03
N ASP A 195 13.85 10.17 22.92
CA ASP A 195 15.02 10.50 22.14
C ASP A 195 14.65 11.26 20.85
N LYS A 196 15.61 12.06 20.34
CA LYS A 196 15.44 12.88 19.12
C LYS A 196 15.17 12.07 17.83
N HIS A 197 15.30 10.76 17.88
CA HIS A 197 15.12 9.85 16.72
C HIS A 197 13.82 9.05 16.79
N ALA A 198 13.07 9.17 17.89
CA ALA A 198 11.86 8.39 18.13
C ALA A 198 10.81 8.56 17.00
N GLU A 199 10.61 9.78 16.54
CA GLU A 199 9.67 10.09 15.44
C GLU A 199 10.08 9.43 14.13
N ASN A 200 11.36 9.49 13.78
CA ASN A 200 11.90 8.85 12.58
C ASN A 200 11.80 7.32 12.63
N ASP A 201 11.90 6.74 13.82
CA ASP A 201 11.82 5.30 14.03
C ASP A 201 10.39 4.76 13.99
N SER A 202 9.37 5.64 14.03
CA SER A 202 7.96 5.25 13.88
C SER A 202 7.63 4.72 12.48
N PHE A 203 8.40 5.12 11.47
CA PHE A 203 8.30 4.61 10.09
C PHE A 203 9.15 3.34 9.88
N GLY A 204 8.85 2.59 8.84
CA GLY A 204 9.55 1.37 8.46
C GLY A 204 8.96 0.08 9.05
N LEU A 205 7.81 0.16 9.75
CA LEU A 205 7.11 -1.01 10.25
C LEU A 205 6.39 -1.75 9.11
N VAL A 206 5.69 -1.01 8.27
CA VAL A 206 4.98 -1.57 7.11
C VAL A 206 5.98 -2.22 6.16
N ALA A 207 7.13 -1.58 5.94
CA ALA A 207 8.24 -2.12 5.15
C ALA A 207 8.71 -3.51 5.61
N LEU A 208 8.95 -3.65 6.92
CA LEU A 208 9.34 -4.95 7.49
C LEU A 208 8.19 -5.95 7.45
N CYS A 209 6.97 -5.53 7.74
CA CYS A 209 5.78 -6.39 7.66
C CYS A 209 5.52 -6.90 6.23
N SER A 210 5.92 -6.18 5.18
CA SER A 210 5.80 -6.65 3.78
C SER A 210 6.82 -7.75 3.43
N ILE A 211 7.96 -7.80 4.10
CA ILE A 211 9.01 -8.82 3.88
C ILE A 211 8.55 -10.20 4.37
N GLY A 212 7.81 -10.23 5.49
CA GLY A 212 7.32 -11.47 6.10
C GLY A 212 6.50 -12.35 5.16
N PRO A 213 5.46 -11.82 4.52
CA PRO A 213 4.67 -12.52 3.51
C PRO A 213 5.49 -13.08 2.36
N VAL A 214 6.39 -12.27 1.81
CA VAL A 214 7.27 -12.71 0.70
C VAL A 214 8.05 -13.95 1.11
N LEU A 215 8.71 -13.90 2.28
CA LEU A 215 9.45 -15.05 2.79
C LEU A 215 8.55 -16.25 3.08
N ALA A 216 7.39 -16.05 3.67
CA ALA A 216 6.45 -17.11 3.99
C ALA A 216 5.98 -17.84 2.73
N VAL A 217 5.61 -17.11 1.67
CA VAL A 217 5.16 -17.70 0.40
C VAL A 217 6.31 -18.34 -0.37
N LEU A 218 7.52 -17.78 -0.33
CA LEU A 218 8.70 -18.44 -0.89
C LEU A 218 8.97 -19.79 -0.21
N LEU A 219 8.88 -19.84 1.12
CA LEU A 219 9.03 -21.10 1.86
C LEU A 219 7.92 -22.10 1.55
N LEU A 220 6.67 -21.64 1.36
CA LEU A 220 5.59 -22.50 0.87
C LEU A 220 5.90 -23.07 -0.50
N GLY A 221 6.45 -22.26 -1.41
CA GLY A 221 6.83 -22.69 -2.76
C GLY A 221 7.95 -23.75 -2.79
N LEU A 222 8.72 -23.91 -1.70
CA LEU A 222 9.68 -25.00 -1.55
C LEU A 222 9.02 -26.33 -1.13
N VAL A 223 7.86 -26.26 -0.48
CA VAL A 223 7.17 -27.43 0.11
C VAL A 223 6.01 -27.90 -0.78
N TYR A 224 5.27 -26.97 -1.36
CA TYR A 224 4.12 -27.26 -2.20
C TYR A 224 4.52 -27.41 -3.67
N PRO A 225 4.06 -28.48 -4.36
CA PRO A 225 4.29 -28.63 -5.79
C PRO A 225 3.53 -27.54 -6.56
N ALA A 226 4.15 -27.00 -7.57
CA ALA A 226 3.52 -26.02 -8.47
C ALA A 226 2.52 -26.74 -9.40
N GLN A 227 1.38 -27.17 -8.87
CA GLN A 227 0.31 -27.84 -9.61
C GLN A 227 -0.95 -26.99 -9.60
N GLY A 228 -1.55 -26.79 -10.74
CA GLY A 228 -2.81 -26.07 -10.94
C GLY A 228 -2.72 -25.10 -12.12
N SER A 229 -3.70 -25.16 -12.99
CA SER A 229 -3.91 -24.16 -14.03
C SER A 229 -4.75 -23.01 -13.44
N TYR A 230 -4.40 -21.79 -13.76
CA TYR A 230 -5.25 -20.65 -13.44
C TYR A 230 -6.63 -20.84 -14.08
N VAL A 231 -7.67 -20.75 -13.28
CA VAL A 231 -9.05 -20.69 -13.76
C VAL A 231 -9.46 -19.22 -13.72
N ALA A 232 -9.71 -18.64 -14.87
CA ALA A 232 -10.23 -17.27 -14.94
C ALA A 232 -11.51 -17.17 -14.10
N ALA A 233 -11.63 -16.12 -13.30
CA ALA A 233 -12.87 -15.86 -12.58
C ALA A 233 -14.00 -15.71 -13.60
N ASP A 234 -15.07 -16.48 -13.39
CA ASP A 234 -16.27 -16.35 -14.22
C ASP A 234 -16.89 -14.98 -13.92
N VAL A 235 -16.88 -14.11 -14.91
CA VAL A 235 -17.44 -12.76 -14.78
C VAL A 235 -18.90 -12.84 -15.22
N PRO A 236 -19.86 -12.77 -14.28
CA PRO A 236 -21.27 -12.82 -14.65
C PRO A 236 -21.64 -11.59 -15.47
N GLU A 237 -22.12 -11.78 -16.70
CA GLU A 237 -22.64 -10.71 -17.54
C GLU A 237 -24.12 -10.44 -17.21
N ALA A 238 -24.45 -9.20 -16.88
CA ALA A 238 -25.82 -8.77 -16.68
C ALA A 238 -26.45 -8.35 -18.02
N PHE A 239 -27.49 -9.05 -18.49
CA PHE A 239 -28.15 -8.74 -19.76
C PHE A 239 -29.17 -7.60 -19.67
N ASN A 240 -29.57 -7.21 -18.46
CA ASN A 240 -30.55 -6.13 -18.25
C ASN A 240 -30.31 -5.43 -16.89
N SER A 241 -30.99 -4.27 -16.71
CA SER A 241 -30.83 -3.45 -15.48
C SER A 241 -31.28 -4.15 -14.19
N VAL A 242 -32.18 -5.12 -14.28
CA VAL A 242 -32.66 -5.89 -13.10
C VAL A 242 -31.60 -6.90 -12.67
N GLU A 243 -30.97 -7.58 -13.62
CA GLU A 243 -29.84 -8.49 -13.36
C GLU A 243 -28.63 -7.73 -12.79
N LEU A 244 -28.34 -6.58 -13.39
CA LEU A 244 -27.31 -5.68 -12.90
C LEU A 244 -27.55 -5.27 -11.45
N GLY A 245 -28.77 -4.85 -11.11
CA GLY A 245 -29.15 -4.53 -9.74
C GLY A 245 -29.05 -5.74 -8.80
N ARG A 246 -29.42 -6.93 -9.27
CA ARG A 246 -29.29 -8.19 -8.50
C ARG A 246 -27.84 -8.56 -8.25
N LEU A 247 -26.93 -8.33 -9.19
CA LEU A 247 -25.50 -8.59 -9.04
C LEU A 247 -24.94 -7.82 -7.82
N PHE A 248 -25.17 -6.51 -7.76
CA PHE A 248 -24.73 -5.71 -6.61
C PHE A 248 -25.47 -6.10 -5.30
N LEU A 249 -26.78 -6.38 -5.36
CA LEU A 249 -27.56 -6.79 -4.19
C LEU A 249 -27.15 -8.17 -3.65
N TYR A 250 -26.63 -9.05 -4.49
CA TYR A 250 -26.12 -10.36 -4.08
C TYR A 250 -24.72 -10.26 -3.44
N GLU A 251 -23.88 -9.40 -3.97
CA GLU A 251 -22.50 -9.22 -3.47
C GLU A 251 -22.44 -8.41 -2.16
N ILE A 252 -23.33 -7.45 -1.94
CA ILE A 252 -23.35 -6.67 -0.69
C ILE A 252 -23.46 -7.55 0.57
N PRO A 253 -24.38 -8.52 0.69
CA PRO A 253 -24.44 -9.44 1.84
C PRO A 253 -23.17 -10.26 2.02
N TYR A 254 -22.51 -10.66 0.92
CA TYR A 254 -21.25 -11.35 0.96
C TYR A 254 -20.16 -10.47 1.63
N TYR A 255 -19.96 -9.24 1.14
CA TYR A 255 -18.97 -8.32 1.73
C TYR A 255 -19.37 -7.84 3.12
N LEU A 256 -20.64 -7.71 3.44
CA LEU A 256 -21.08 -7.45 4.82
C LEU A 256 -20.58 -8.54 5.78
N LYS A 257 -20.71 -9.80 5.42
CA LYS A 257 -20.25 -10.92 6.23
C LYS A 257 -18.72 -11.00 6.28
N GLU A 258 -18.05 -10.83 5.14
CA GLU A 258 -16.59 -10.89 5.01
C GLU A 258 -15.91 -9.81 5.84
N ILE A 259 -16.32 -8.55 5.67
CA ILE A 259 -15.72 -7.42 6.40
C ILE A 259 -16.08 -7.46 7.89
N ALA A 260 -17.27 -7.94 8.27
CA ALA A 260 -17.59 -8.19 9.66
C ALA A 260 -16.65 -9.22 10.28
N GLY A 261 -16.41 -10.33 9.57
CA GLY A 261 -15.48 -11.37 9.99
C GLY A 261 -14.04 -10.87 10.10
N SER A 262 -13.61 -10.01 9.16
CA SER A 262 -12.29 -9.40 9.13
C SER A 262 -12.07 -8.36 10.24
N LEU A 263 -13.06 -7.53 10.55
CA LEU A 263 -12.98 -6.53 11.61
C LEU A 263 -13.08 -7.12 13.02
N LEU A 264 -13.83 -8.21 13.18
CA LEU A 264 -14.14 -8.79 14.50
C LEU A 264 -12.89 -9.15 15.31
N PRO A 265 -11.82 -9.78 14.77
CA PRO A 265 -10.61 -10.08 15.53
C PRO A 265 -9.91 -8.82 16.04
N ILE A 266 -9.83 -7.75 15.23
CA ILE A 266 -9.23 -6.48 15.63
C ILE A 266 -10.03 -5.81 16.74
N VAL A 267 -11.35 -5.78 16.60
CA VAL A 267 -12.26 -5.21 17.61
C VAL A 267 -12.19 -5.98 18.92
N PHE A 268 -12.15 -7.33 18.84
CA PHE A 268 -12.01 -8.19 20.02
C PHE A 268 -10.68 -7.96 20.74
N PHE A 269 -9.58 -7.91 19.99
CA PHE A 269 -8.25 -7.64 20.52
C PHE A 269 -8.17 -6.26 21.18
N PHE A 270 -8.68 -5.22 20.52
CA PHE A 270 -8.78 -3.88 21.10
C PHE A 270 -9.65 -3.86 22.35
N GLY A 271 -10.77 -4.60 22.35
CA GLY A 271 -11.66 -4.76 23.50
C GLY A 271 -10.93 -5.32 24.73
N ILE A 272 -10.09 -6.33 24.54
CA ILE A 272 -9.25 -6.87 25.64
C ILE A 272 -8.31 -5.77 26.17
N PHE A 273 -7.61 -5.06 25.29
CA PHE A 273 -6.73 -3.96 25.69
C PHE A 273 -7.48 -2.83 26.41
N GLN A 274 -8.68 -2.50 25.93
CA GLN A 274 -9.55 -1.50 26.56
C GLN A 274 -9.91 -1.87 27.98
N LEU A 275 -10.21 -3.16 28.24
CA LEU A 275 -10.59 -3.63 29.59
C LEU A 275 -9.40 -3.75 30.54
N VAL A 276 -8.24 -4.20 30.01
CA VAL A 276 -7.09 -4.55 30.85
C VAL A 276 -6.16 -3.35 31.07
N SER A 277 -5.94 -2.50 30.07
CA SER A 277 -4.84 -1.54 30.11
C SER A 277 -5.16 -0.12 29.66
N ILE A 278 -5.95 0.08 28.59
CA ILE A 278 -6.14 1.40 27.98
C ILE A 278 -7.15 2.27 28.76
N GLN A 279 -8.28 1.70 29.15
CA GLN A 279 -9.36 2.33 29.95
C GLN A 279 -9.77 3.73 29.44
N LEU A 280 -10.13 3.82 28.15
CA LEU A 280 -10.58 5.07 27.52
C LEU A 280 -11.86 5.62 28.12
N HIS A 281 -11.97 6.94 28.14
CA HIS A 281 -13.22 7.62 28.48
C HIS A 281 -14.32 7.27 27.46
N LYS A 282 -15.58 7.19 27.95
CA LYS A 282 -16.77 6.84 27.16
C LYS A 282 -16.89 7.63 25.83
N LYS A 283 -16.58 8.94 25.85
CA LYS A 283 -16.64 9.79 24.65
C LYS A 283 -15.67 9.34 23.56
N THR A 284 -14.43 8.99 23.93
CA THR A 284 -13.41 8.51 22.99
C THR A 284 -13.78 7.12 22.46
N LEU A 285 -14.27 6.23 23.34
CA LEU A 285 -14.72 4.90 22.93
C LEU A 285 -15.87 4.97 21.93
N ILE A 286 -16.90 5.81 22.19
CA ILE A 286 -18.00 6.03 21.24
C ILE A 286 -17.47 6.55 19.89
N LYS A 287 -16.49 7.48 19.90
CA LYS A 287 -15.88 7.98 18.66
C LYS A 287 -15.21 6.86 17.87
N ILE A 288 -14.48 5.96 18.54
CA ILE A 288 -13.85 4.78 17.92
C ILE A 288 -14.91 3.84 17.36
N CYS A 289 -15.98 3.53 18.10
CA CYS A 289 -17.07 2.68 17.63
C CYS A 289 -17.79 3.26 16.39
N VAL A 290 -18.03 4.56 16.38
CA VAL A 290 -18.59 5.25 15.19
C VAL A 290 -17.62 5.20 14.03
N GLY A 291 -16.31 5.38 14.29
CA GLY A 291 -15.26 5.22 13.31
C GLY A 291 -15.21 3.80 12.71
N LEU A 292 -15.31 2.78 13.56
CA LEU A 292 -15.38 1.37 13.10
C LEU A 292 -16.61 1.11 12.21
N LEU A 293 -17.76 1.69 12.55
CA LEU A 293 -18.95 1.60 11.70
C LEU A 293 -18.71 2.26 10.33
N TYR A 294 -18.08 3.42 10.31
CA TYR A 294 -17.72 4.10 9.05
C TYR A 294 -16.68 3.28 8.25
N THR A 295 -15.67 2.71 8.89
CA THR A 295 -14.72 1.79 8.26
C THR A 295 -15.43 0.58 7.66
N TYR A 296 -16.32 -0.04 8.42
CA TYR A 296 -17.10 -1.20 7.99
C TYR A 296 -17.96 -0.90 6.75
N VAL A 297 -18.81 0.12 6.83
CA VAL A 297 -19.66 0.51 5.70
C VAL A 297 -18.83 0.95 4.51
N GLY A 298 -17.75 1.69 4.77
CA GLY A 298 -16.84 2.17 3.75
C GLY A 298 -16.17 1.02 2.98
N LEU A 299 -15.65 0.02 3.67
CA LEU A 299 -15.01 -1.14 3.05
C LEU A 299 -16.00 -2.01 2.28
N VAL A 300 -17.20 -2.25 2.83
CA VAL A 300 -18.25 -3.01 2.14
C VAL A 300 -18.60 -2.36 0.81
N LEU A 301 -18.86 -1.06 0.80
CA LEU A 301 -19.15 -0.33 -0.44
C LEU A 301 -17.97 -0.32 -1.39
N PHE A 302 -16.77 -0.03 -0.88
CA PHE A 302 -15.56 0.02 -1.68
C PHE A 302 -15.29 -1.32 -2.38
N LEU A 303 -15.26 -2.43 -1.62
CA LEU A 303 -14.97 -3.75 -2.17
C LEU A 303 -16.08 -4.26 -3.09
N THR A 304 -17.35 -4.00 -2.77
CA THR A 304 -18.45 -4.31 -3.69
C THR A 304 -18.26 -3.59 -5.02
N GLY A 305 -17.98 -2.28 -4.99
CA GLY A 305 -17.75 -1.49 -6.20
C GLY A 305 -16.53 -1.93 -6.99
N ALA A 306 -15.43 -2.23 -6.29
CA ALA A 306 -14.18 -2.65 -6.89
C ALA A 306 -14.30 -4.04 -7.53
N ASN A 307 -14.85 -5.02 -6.83
CA ASN A 307 -14.95 -6.39 -7.34
C ASN A 307 -16.01 -6.53 -8.43
N VAL A 308 -17.20 -5.95 -8.26
CA VAL A 308 -18.28 -6.06 -9.25
C VAL A 308 -18.04 -5.17 -10.48
N GLY A 309 -17.46 -3.98 -10.29
CA GLY A 309 -17.30 -3.02 -11.38
C GLY A 309 -15.90 -3.03 -12.02
N PHE A 310 -14.83 -3.01 -11.20
CA PHE A 310 -13.48 -2.78 -11.72
C PHE A 310 -12.81 -4.06 -12.23
N ILE A 311 -13.01 -5.23 -11.58
CA ILE A 311 -12.43 -6.50 -12.03
C ILE A 311 -12.88 -6.84 -13.46
N PRO A 312 -14.20 -6.87 -13.79
CA PRO A 312 -14.65 -7.16 -15.15
C PRO A 312 -14.14 -6.17 -16.18
N ALA A 313 -14.19 -4.87 -15.85
CA ALA A 313 -13.74 -3.81 -16.73
C ALA A 313 -12.23 -3.90 -16.99
N GLY A 314 -11.42 -4.14 -15.97
CA GLY A 314 -9.97 -4.32 -16.09
C GLY A 314 -9.63 -5.51 -16.98
N ASN A 315 -10.21 -6.69 -16.71
CA ASN A 315 -9.96 -7.90 -17.46
C ASN A 315 -10.37 -7.75 -18.95
N TYR A 316 -11.55 -7.22 -19.20
CA TYR A 316 -12.04 -7.00 -20.54
C TYR A 316 -11.16 -6.00 -21.33
N LEU A 317 -10.81 -4.87 -20.73
CA LEU A 317 -9.92 -3.89 -21.36
C LEU A 317 -8.56 -4.49 -21.68
N GLY A 318 -7.98 -5.27 -20.77
CA GLY A 318 -6.72 -5.97 -20.99
C GLY A 318 -6.81 -6.91 -22.19
N THR A 319 -7.86 -7.73 -22.24
CA THR A 319 -8.11 -8.68 -23.33
C THR A 319 -8.26 -8.00 -24.68
N VAL A 320 -9.11 -6.96 -24.76
CA VAL A 320 -9.36 -6.25 -26.01
C VAL A 320 -8.12 -5.52 -26.50
N MET A 321 -7.43 -4.79 -25.61
CA MET A 321 -6.25 -4.00 -25.98
C MET A 321 -5.08 -4.87 -26.42
N ALA A 322 -4.88 -6.01 -25.76
CA ALA A 322 -3.84 -6.96 -26.15
C ALA A 322 -4.15 -7.70 -27.47
N SER A 323 -5.43 -7.77 -27.86
CA SER A 323 -5.88 -8.36 -29.13
C SER A 323 -5.82 -7.40 -30.34
N LEU A 324 -5.49 -6.13 -30.12
CA LEU A 324 -5.35 -5.13 -31.18
C LEU A 324 -4.17 -5.44 -32.11
N PRO A 325 -4.18 -4.95 -33.38
CA PRO A 325 -3.04 -5.08 -34.29
C PRO A 325 -1.73 -4.50 -33.73
N CYS A 326 -1.82 -3.54 -32.79
CA CYS A 326 -0.68 -2.96 -32.06
C CYS A 326 -0.89 -3.11 -30.54
N PRO A 327 -0.60 -4.28 -29.95
CA PRO A 327 -0.82 -4.53 -28.52
C PRO A 327 0.07 -3.65 -27.63
N TRP A 328 1.13 -3.04 -28.17
CA TRP A 328 2.04 -2.14 -27.46
C TRP A 328 1.36 -0.88 -26.90
N ILE A 329 0.17 -0.53 -27.40
CA ILE A 329 -0.64 0.56 -26.84
C ILE A 329 -1.00 0.31 -25.36
N LEU A 330 -1.00 -0.95 -24.93
CA LEU A 330 -1.25 -1.33 -23.55
C LEU A 330 -0.21 -0.73 -22.59
N VAL A 331 1.03 -0.53 -23.02
CA VAL A 331 2.09 0.04 -22.20
C VAL A 331 1.80 1.50 -21.83
N PRO A 332 1.66 2.45 -22.78
CA PRO A 332 1.38 3.85 -22.44
C PRO A 332 0.00 4.02 -21.78
N VAL A 333 -1.01 3.26 -22.17
CA VAL A 333 -2.31 3.29 -21.51
C VAL A 333 -2.21 2.79 -20.07
N GLY A 334 -1.50 1.68 -19.84
CA GLY A 334 -1.22 1.18 -18.50
C GLY A 334 -0.47 2.21 -17.64
N MET A 335 0.49 2.94 -18.21
CA MET A 335 1.18 4.03 -17.49
C MET A 335 0.21 5.13 -17.06
N VAL A 336 -0.69 5.57 -17.94
CA VAL A 336 -1.69 6.60 -17.61
C VAL A 336 -2.65 6.10 -16.54
N ILE A 337 -3.15 4.88 -16.65
CA ILE A 337 -3.99 4.25 -15.63
C ILE A 337 -3.24 4.17 -14.30
N GLY A 338 -2.01 3.68 -14.29
CA GLY A 338 -1.17 3.56 -13.10
C GLY A 338 -0.92 4.89 -12.40
N TYR A 339 -0.74 5.98 -13.17
CA TYR A 339 -0.58 7.32 -12.61
C TYR A 339 -1.80 7.77 -11.78
N PHE A 340 -2.99 7.42 -12.21
CA PHE A 340 -4.21 7.86 -11.52
C PHE A 340 -4.69 6.84 -10.47
N ILE A 341 -4.43 5.54 -10.66
CA ILE A 341 -4.99 4.50 -9.79
C ILE A 341 -4.48 4.58 -8.35
N VAL A 342 -3.21 4.96 -8.17
CA VAL A 342 -2.61 5.13 -6.83
C VAL A 342 -3.30 6.24 -6.01
N LYS A 343 -3.94 7.20 -6.67
CA LYS A 343 -4.72 8.24 -5.98
C LYS A 343 -6.03 7.71 -5.41
N ALA A 344 -6.54 6.62 -5.99
CA ALA A 344 -7.75 5.94 -5.53
C ALA A 344 -7.46 4.87 -4.47
N GLU A 345 -6.19 4.68 -4.09
CA GLU A 345 -5.82 3.78 -2.99
C GLU A 345 -6.10 4.42 -1.62
N PRO A 346 -7.02 3.86 -0.82
CA PRO A 346 -7.39 4.47 0.46
C PRO A 346 -6.22 4.56 1.45
N ALA A 347 -5.32 3.57 1.44
CA ALA A 347 -4.17 3.50 2.33
C ALA A 347 -3.12 4.58 2.01
N VAL A 348 -2.96 4.96 0.74
CA VAL A 348 -2.05 6.04 0.31
C VAL A 348 -2.43 7.37 0.94
N TYR A 349 -3.73 7.66 0.99
CA TYR A 349 -4.21 8.88 1.64
C TYR A 349 -3.83 8.93 3.13
N VAL A 350 -4.02 7.81 3.84
CA VAL A 350 -3.66 7.71 5.27
C VAL A 350 -2.17 7.90 5.47
N LEU A 351 -1.34 7.25 4.65
CA LEU A 351 0.12 7.40 4.71
C LEU A 351 0.54 8.86 4.50
N MET A 352 0.07 9.50 3.42
CA MET A 352 0.43 10.89 3.10
C MET A 352 0.09 11.83 4.26
N LYS A 353 -1.09 11.66 4.86
CA LYS A 353 -1.52 12.48 5.98
C LYS A 353 -0.66 12.26 7.23
N GLN A 354 -0.33 11.02 7.54
CA GLN A 354 0.53 10.69 8.68
C GLN A 354 1.95 11.25 8.51
N VAL A 355 2.50 11.16 7.29
CA VAL A 355 3.81 11.74 6.98
C VAL A 355 3.78 13.26 7.13
N GLU A 356 2.76 13.93 6.59
CA GLU A 356 2.61 15.38 6.69
C GLU A 356 2.46 15.85 8.15
N GLU A 357 1.66 15.13 8.95
CA GLU A 357 1.47 15.40 10.39
C GLU A 357 2.75 15.16 11.21
N LEU A 358 3.49 14.06 10.97
CA LEU A 358 4.70 13.72 11.72
C LEU A 358 5.93 14.55 11.31
N THR A 359 5.91 15.16 10.13
CA THR A 359 7.01 16.00 9.65
C THR A 359 6.69 17.51 9.71
N ASP A 360 5.62 17.88 10.43
CA ASP A 360 5.13 19.27 10.54
C ASP A 360 4.99 19.98 9.17
N GLY A 361 4.67 19.19 8.13
CA GLY A 361 4.52 19.68 6.76
C GLY A 361 5.82 19.85 5.96
N ASP A 362 6.97 19.51 6.52
CA ASP A 362 8.26 19.58 5.81
C ASP A 362 8.25 18.70 4.55
N ILE A 363 7.59 17.55 4.62
CA ILE A 363 7.36 16.67 3.47
C ILE A 363 5.94 16.90 2.96
N SER A 364 5.81 17.61 1.84
CA SER A 364 4.51 17.91 1.25
C SER A 364 3.80 16.65 0.75
N GLY A 365 2.57 16.42 1.19
CA GLY A 365 1.72 15.32 0.72
C GLY A 365 1.51 15.35 -0.80
N LYS A 366 1.43 16.53 -1.43
CA LYS A 366 1.36 16.67 -2.90
C LYS A 366 2.61 16.15 -3.61
N ALA A 367 3.80 16.46 -3.08
CA ALA A 367 5.06 15.99 -3.67
C ALA A 367 5.16 14.46 -3.56
N MET A 368 4.76 13.89 -2.43
CA MET A 368 4.65 12.44 -2.26
C MET A 368 3.67 11.81 -3.25
N GLN A 369 2.47 12.38 -3.39
CA GLN A 369 1.46 11.87 -4.30
C GLN A 369 1.94 11.85 -5.76
N ILE A 370 2.61 12.91 -6.21
CA ILE A 370 3.19 12.97 -7.57
C ILE A 370 4.27 11.91 -7.73
N SER A 371 5.17 11.80 -6.75
CA SER A 371 6.25 10.80 -6.75
C SER A 371 5.71 9.37 -6.81
N LEU A 372 4.71 9.05 -6.00
CA LEU A 372 4.01 7.76 -6.02
C LEU A 372 3.33 7.52 -7.37
N SER A 373 2.60 8.52 -7.89
CA SER A 373 1.91 8.42 -9.18
C SER A 373 2.87 8.14 -10.34
N VAL A 374 4.02 8.81 -10.38
CA VAL A 374 5.06 8.58 -11.39
C VAL A 374 5.67 7.18 -11.24
N GLY A 375 5.95 6.76 -10.00
CA GLY A 375 6.45 5.41 -9.71
C GLY A 375 5.50 4.33 -10.18
N VAL A 376 4.24 4.43 -9.80
CA VAL A 376 3.22 3.43 -10.18
C VAL A 376 2.96 3.47 -11.69
N ALA A 377 2.97 4.64 -12.34
CA ALA A 377 2.88 4.73 -13.80
C ALA A 377 4.00 3.95 -14.49
N ALA A 378 5.24 4.17 -14.08
CA ALA A 378 6.39 3.43 -14.61
C ALA A 378 6.27 1.92 -14.37
N SER A 379 5.85 1.53 -13.18
CA SER A 379 5.62 0.15 -12.78
C SER A 379 4.59 -0.56 -13.66
N VAL A 380 3.43 0.06 -13.84
CA VAL A 380 2.35 -0.51 -14.66
C VAL A 380 2.79 -0.62 -16.12
N GLY A 381 3.51 0.38 -16.65
CA GLY A 381 4.10 0.30 -17.98
C GLY A 381 5.07 -0.87 -18.14
N LEU A 382 5.97 -1.07 -17.17
CA LEU A 382 6.89 -2.22 -17.14
C LEU A 382 6.14 -3.56 -16.97
N SER A 383 5.06 -3.58 -16.19
CA SER A 383 4.23 -4.76 -16.02
C SER A 383 3.52 -5.14 -17.32
N MET A 384 2.97 -4.17 -18.06
CA MET A 384 2.37 -4.41 -19.36
C MET A 384 3.41 -4.85 -20.40
N LEU A 385 4.60 -4.24 -20.39
CA LEU A 385 5.72 -4.69 -21.19
C LEU A 385 6.05 -6.17 -20.91
N ARG A 386 6.11 -6.53 -19.64
CA ARG A 386 6.38 -7.91 -19.21
C ARG A 386 5.31 -8.87 -19.70
N VAL A 387 4.03 -8.53 -19.55
CA VAL A 387 2.91 -9.35 -20.03
C VAL A 387 3.01 -9.61 -21.53
N LEU A 388 3.34 -8.58 -22.32
CA LEU A 388 3.46 -8.70 -23.79
C LEU A 388 4.70 -9.46 -24.25
N THR A 389 5.77 -9.50 -23.45
CA THR A 389 7.06 -10.09 -23.82
C THR A 389 7.37 -11.41 -23.15
N GLY A 390 6.66 -11.78 -22.08
CA GLY A 390 6.93 -12.98 -21.28
C GLY A 390 8.27 -12.94 -20.52
N ILE A 391 8.85 -11.75 -20.30
CA ILE A 391 10.12 -11.61 -19.56
C ILE A 391 9.92 -12.01 -18.10
N PRO A 392 10.76 -12.92 -17.55
CA PRO A 392 10.63 -13.34 -16.15
C PRO A 392 10.71 -12.17 -15.16
N ILE A 393 9.86 -12.17 -14.14
CA ILE A 393 9.71 -11.07 -13.17
C ILE A 393 11.02 -10.69 -12.47
N MET A 394 11.93 -11.63 -12.25
CA MET A 394 13.21 -11.40 -11.57
C MET A 394 14.11 -10.40 -12.29
N TYR A 395 14.00 -10.28 -13.62
CA TYR A 395 14.74 -9.28 -14.39
C TYR A 395 14.31 -7.83 -14.07
N PHE A 396 13.12 -7.64 -13.49
CA PHE A 396 12.63 -6.35 -13.01
C PHE A 396 12.85 -6.17 -11.52
N LEU A 397 12.57 -7.21 -10.71
CA LEU A 397 12.63 -7.10 -9.25
C LEU A 397 14.08 -6.97 -8.74
N ILE A 398 15.01 -7.77 -9.26
CA ILE A 398 16.41 -7.71 -8.79
C ILE A 398 17.02 -6.33 -9.02
N PRO A 399 17.00 -5.75 -10.25
CA PRO A 399 17.53 -4.40 -10.46
C PRO A 399 16.74 -3.33 -9.67
N GLY A 400 15.42 -3.44 -9.60
CA GLY A 400 14.60 -2.47 -8.89
C GLY A 400 14.91 -2.41 -7.40
N TYR A 401 14.95 -3.54 -6.71
CA TYR A 401 15.33 -3.61 -5.30
C TYR A 401 16.80 -3.26 -5.08
N ALA A 402 17.71 -3.64 -6.01
CA ALA A 402 19.11 -3.24 -5.93
C ALA A 402 19.27 -1.71 -5.99
N ILE A 403 18.54 -1.03 -6.90
CA ILE A 403 18.51 0.44 -6.98
C ILE A 403 17.91 1.03 -5.70
N ALA A 404 16.78 0.49 -5.23
CA ALA A 404 16.13 0.97 -4.02
C ALA A 404 17.05 0.85 -2.79
N LEU A 405 17.72 -0.28 -2.61
CA LEU A 405 18.67 -0.50 -1.52
C LEU A 405 19.93 0.38 -1.66
N PHE A 406 20.43 0.57 -2.88
CA PHE A 406 21.58 1.46 -3.13
C PHE A 406 21.27 2.91 -2.79
N LEU A 407 20.07 3.39 -3.12
CA LEU A 407 19.63 4.75 -2.79
C LEU A 407 19.59 5.01 -1.28
N THR A 408 19.37 3.99 -0.44
CA THR A 408 19.37 4.16 1.03
C THR A 408 20.67 4.71 1.60
N LEU A 409 21.77 4.58 0.87
CA LEU A 409 23.09 5.09 1.28
C LEU A 409 23.20 6.62 1.15
N PHE A 410 22.39 7.25 0.31
CA PHE A 410 22.49 8.67 -0.04
C PHE A 410 21.35 9.52 0.53
N VAL A 411 20.23 8.88 0.83
CA VAL A 411 18.95 9.55 1.21
C VAL A 411 18.86 9.66 2.74
N PRO A 412 18.20 10.71 3.27
CA PRO A 412 17.91 10.79 4.70
C PRO A 412 17.11 9.58 5.20
N LYS A 413 17.41 9.10 6.40
CA LYS A 413 16.82 7.87 6.98
C LYS A 413 15.29 7.86 6.98
N ILE A 414 14.67 9.02 7.24
CA ILE A 414 13.21 9.16 7.24
C ILE A 414 12.61 8.89 5.85
N PHE A 415 13.21 9.42 4.79
CA PHE A 415 12.74 9.16 3.43
C PHE A 415 12.92 7.70 3.02
N THR A 416 13.99 7.04 3.48
CA THR A 416 14.15 5.59 3.28
C THR A 416 13.00 4.83 3.94
N ALA A 417 12.67 5.14 5.18
CA ALA A 417 11.60 4.47 5.91
C ALA A 417 10.22 4.72 5.26
N ILE A 418 9.89 5.97 4.92
CA ILE A 418 8.67 6.34 4.23
C ILE A 418 8.57 5.67 2.85
N ALA A 419 9.67 5.63 2.10
CA ALA A 419 9.70 5.01 0.78
C ALA A 419 9.36 3.51 0.87
N PHE A 420 10.01 2.78 1.77
CA PHE A 420 9.77 1.35 1.92
C PHE A 420 8.38 1.04 2.52
N ASP A 421 7.85 1.88 3.41
CA ASP A 421 6.46 1.77 3.86
C ASP A 421 5.47 2.02 2.71
N SER A 422 5.79 2.96 1.81
CA SER A 422 4.91 3.34 0.70
C SER A 422 4.74 2.25 -0.35
N GLY A 423 5.71 1.36 -0.50
CA GLY A 423 5.65 0.27 -1.46
C GLY A 423 4.43 -0.62 -1.22
N GLY A 424 4.26 -1.09 0.00
CA GLY A 424 3.10 -1.89 0.35
C GLY A 424 1.79 -1.10 0.29
N VAL A 425 1.84 0.18 0.68
CA VAL A 425 0.65 1.05 0.68
C VAL A 425 0.13 1.36 -0.72
N ALA A 426 1.01 1.49 -1.72
CA ALA A 426 0.62 1.81 -3.09
C ALA A 426 0.04 0.62 -3.87
N SER A 427 0.21 -0.60 -3.38
CA SER A 427 -0.21 -1.85 -4.01
C SER A 427 -1.47 -2.45 -3.40
N GLY A 428 -2.42 -1.63 -2.95
CA GLY A 428 -3.65 -2.04 -2.26
C GLY A 428 -4.78 -2.48 -3.20
N PRO A 429 -6.05 -2.37 -2.72
CA PRO A 429 -7.22 -2.93 -3.39
C PRO A 429 -7.41 -2.54 -4.85
N MET A 430 -7.13 -1.29 -5.22
CA MET A 430 -7.30 -0.85 -6.60
C MET A 430 -6.30 -1.50 -7.55
N THR A 431 -5.09 -1.78 -7.06
CA THR A 431 -4.09 -2.54 -7.82
C THR A 431 -4.55 -3.99 -8.01
N ALA A 432 -5.09 -4.63 -6.97
CA ALA A 432 -5.55 -6.00 -7.00
C ALA A 432 -6.84 -6.19 -7.82
N THR A 433 -7.76 -5.20 -7.81
CA THR A 433 -9.08 -5.32 -8.44
C THR A 433 -9.17 -4.72 -9.84
N PHE A 434 -8.19 -3.92 -10.27
CA PHE A 434 -8.20 -3.36 -11.61
C PHE A 434 -6.91 -3.63 -12.40
N LEU A 435 -5.72 -3.34 -11.84
CA LEU A 435 -4.47 -3.51 -12.59
C LEU A 435 -4.09 -4.98 -12.78
N LEU A 436 -4.26 -5.82 -11.77
CA LEU A 436 -4.00 -7.24 -11.89
C LEU A 436 -4.97 -7.90 -12.87
N PRO A 437 -6.30 -7.68 -12.82
CA PRO A 437 -7.22 -8.15 -13.86
C PRO A 437 -6.90 -7.63 -15.28
N LEU A 438 -6.47 -6.38 -15.41
CA LEU A 438 -6.02 -5.83 -16.70
C LEU A 438 -4.84 -6.64 -17.27
N ALA A 439 -3.87 -6.97 -16.42
CA ALA A 439 -2.73 -7.81 -16.80
C ALA A 439 -3.13 -9.26 -17.11
N GLN A 440 -4.06 -9.82 -16.32
CA GLN A 440 -4.58 -11.18 -16.53
C GLN A 440 -5.32 -11.29 -17.86
N GLY A 441 -6.22 -10.34 -18.18
CA GLY A 441 -6.92 -10.28 -19.46
C GLY A 441 -5.96 -10.13 -20.64
N ALA A 442 -4.97 -9.25 -20.51
CA ALA A 442 -3.96 -9.05 -21.53
C ALA A 442 -3.10 -10.32 -21.74
N CYS A 443 -2.67 -10.96 -20.65
CA CYS A 443 -1.88 -12.20 -20.70
C CYS A 443 -2.64 -13.34 -21.36
N THR A 444 -3.92 -13.51 -21.04
CA THR A 444 -4.80 -14.51 -21.68
C THR A 444 -4.93 -14.25 -23.18
N ALA A 445 -5.10 -13.00 -23.60
CA ALA A 445 -5.24 -12.63 -25.00
C ALA A 445 -3.98 -12.89 -25.84
N VAL A 446 -2.78 -12.72 -25.27
CA VAL A 446 -1.53 -13.04 -25.95
C VAL A 446 -1.11 -14.52 -25.82
N GLY A 447 -1.89 -15.34 -25.10
CA GLY A 447 -1.61 -16.77 -24.92
C GLY A 447 -0.48 -17.06 -23.92
N GLY A 448 -0.20 -16.13 -22.99
CA GLY A 448 0.78 -16.28 -21.92
C GLY A 448 0.29 -17.11 -20.74
N ASP A 449 1.18 -17.47 -19.85
CA ASP A 449 0.88 -18.15 -18.57
C ASP A 449 0.51 -17.09 -17.53
N VAL A 450 -0.78 -17.00 -17.16
CA VAL A 450 -1.29 -15.98 -16.26
C VAL A 450 -0.55 -15.99 -14.91
N VAL A 451 -0.23 -17.17 -14.37
CA VAL A 451 0.45 -17.28 -13.07
C VAL A 451 1.90 -16.77 -13.15
N LYS A 452 2.57 -16.99 -14.28
CA LYS A 452 3.95 -16.56 -14.48
C LYS A 452 4.06 -15.12 -14.96
N ASP A 453 3.17 -14.71 -15.90
CA ASP A 453 3.35 -13.50 -16.68
C ASP A 453 2.44 -12.35 -16.27
N ALA A 454 1.25 -12.63 -15.68
CA ALA A 454 0.35 -11.59 -15.18
C ALA A 454 0.54 -11.30 -13.69
N PHE A 455 0.68 -12.31 -12.83
CA PHE A 455 1.04 -12.06 -11.43
C PHE A 455 2.40 -11.37 -11.33
N GLY A 456 2.63 -10.63 -10.27
CA GLY A 456 3.81 -9.78 -10.09
C GLY A 456 3.57 -8.30 -10.43
N VAL A 457 2.37 -7.95 -10.92
CA VAL A 457 1.98 -6.54 -11.11
C VAL A 457 1.95 -5.81 -9.76
N VAL A 458 1.37 -6.44 -8.75
CA VAL A 458 1.31 -5.88 -7.38
C VAL A 458 2.71 -5.67 -6.82
N ALA A 459 3.60 -6.65 -7.00
CA ALA A 459 5.01 -6.57 -6.59
C ALA A 459 5.75 -5.42 -7.29
N MET A 460 5.55 -5.25 -8.59
CA MET A 460 6.18 -4.16 -9.35
C MET A 460 5.63 -2.79 -8.92
N VAL A 461 4.33 -2.69 -8.65
CA VAL A 461 3.70 -1.47 -8.09
C VAL A 461 4.23 -1.19 -6.69
N ALA A 462 4.48 -2.20 -5.87
CA ALA A 462 5.08 -2.04 -4.56
C ALA A 462 6.57 -1.60 -4.62
N MET A 463 7.32 -2.04 -5.62
CA MET A 463 8.75 -1.78 -5.75
C MET A 463 9.08 -0.35 -6.21
N THR A 464 8.32 0.20 -7.16
CA THR A 464 8.72 1.48 -7.78
C THR A 464 8.58 2.71 -6.87
N PRO A 465 7.61 2.80 -5.93
CA PRO A 465 7.59 3.85 -4.91
C PRO A 465 8.85 3.90 -4.05
N LEU A 466 9.49 2.74 -3.80
CA LEU A 466 10.75 2.67 -3.06
C LEU A 466 11.84 3.52 -3.72
N ILE A 467 11.86 3.54 -5.05
CA ILE A 467 12.83 4.30 -5.83
C ILE A 467 12.41 5.77 -5.91
N THR A 468 11.17 6.03 -6.34
CA THR A 468 10.73 7.40 -6.64
C THR A 468 10.64 8.29 -5.40
N LEU A 469 10.23 7.77 -4.24
CA LEU A 469 10.24 8.53 -2.99
C LEU A 469 11.65 8.74 -2.45
N GLN A 470 12.57 7.80 -2.63
CA GLN A 470 13.96 8.04 -2.28
C GLN A 470 14.61 9.09 -3.19
N VAL A 471 14.28 9.12 -4.49
CA VAL A 471 14.70 10.20 -5.41
C VAL A 471 14.12 11.55 -4.93
N LEU A 472 12.85 11.58 -4.50
CA LEU A 472 12.27 12.78 -3.88
C LEU A 472 13.07 13.21 -2.64
N GLY A 473 13.43 12.28 -1.77
CA GLY A 473 14.27 12.53 -0.59
C GLY A 473 15.66 13.05 -0.92
N LEU A 474 16.26 12.58 -2.02
CA LEU A 474 17.52 13.08 -2.51
C LEU A 474 17.41 14.54 -3.01
N ILE A 475 16.36 14.84 -3.78
CA ILE A 475 16.05 16.20 -4.22
C ILE A 475 15.85 17.15 -3.03
N TYR A 476 15.13 16.68 -2.02
CA TYR A 476 14.90 17.43 -0.79
C TYR A 476 16.23 17.75 -0.08
N LYS A 477 17.11 16.75 0.12
CA LYS A 477 18.43 16.91 0.73
C LYS A 477 19.29 17.94 0.00
N ILE A 478 19.34 17.87 -1.35
CA ILE A 478 20.10 18.81 -2.17
C ILE A 478 19.55 20.24 -2.01
N LYS A 479 18.22 20.41 -1.95
CA LYS A 479 17.61 21.74 -1.76
C LYS A 479 17.85 22.30 -0.36
N SER A 480 17.83 21.46 0.69
CA SER A 480 18.12 21.86 2.07
C SER A 480 19.56 22.35 2.19
N ASN A 481 20.52 21.59 1.71
CA ASN A 481 21.93 21.96 1.75
C ASN A 481 22.20 23.31 1.02
N LYS A 482 21.56 23.52 -0.15
CA LYS A 482 21.66 24.82 -0.85
C LYS A 482 21.08 25.99 -0.07
N LYS A 483 19.99 25.78 0.67
CA LYS A 483 19.40 26.83 1.53
C LYS A 483 20.33 27.17 2.70
N GLU A 484 20.98 26.19 3.31
CA GLU A 484 21.94 26.40 4.37
C GLU A 484 23.17 27.14 3.86
N GLU A 485 23.76 26.73 2.71
CA GLU A 485 24.86 27.46 2.06
C GLU A 485 24.51 28.92 1.71
N MET A 486 23.29 29.17 1.22
CA MET A 486 22.83 30.54 0.90
C MET A 486 22.55 31.36 2.16
N ALA A 487 22.21 30.74 3.28
CA ALA A 487 22.00 31.44 4.56
C ALA A 487 23.31 31.77 5.27
N GLU A 488 24.36 30.95 5.08
CA GLU A 488 25.68 31.20 5.62
C GLU A 488 26.48 32.28 4.86
N GLN A 489 26.26 32.38 3.53
CA GLN A 489 26.96 33.39 2.69
C GLN A 489 26.78 34.86 3.14
N PRO A 490 25.60 35.34 3.55
CA PRO A 490 25.46 36.71 4.02
C PRO A 490 26.17 36.99 5.35
N LEU A 491 26.26 35.99 6.21
CA LEU A 491 26.95 36.09 7.51
C LEU A 491 28.48 36.20 7.31
N LEU A 492 29.06 35.39 6.43
CA LEU A 492 30.49 35.44 6.10
C LEU A 492 30.85 36.77 5.40
N GLN A 493 29.99 37.28 4.50
CA GLN A 493 30.22 38.60 3.89
C GLN A 493 30.09 39.76 4.92
N ALA A 494 29.21 39.62 5.91
CA ALA A 494 29.10 40.63 6.98
C ALA A 494 30.32 40.59 7.92
N GLU A 495 30.82 39.37 8.28
CA GLU A 495 32.04 39.25 9.07
C GLU A 495 33.29 39.80 8.36
N ASP A 496 33.43 39.54 7.05
CA ASP A 496 34.53 40.10 6.24
C ASP A 496 34.43 41.63 6.12
N VAL A 497 33.24 42.20 6.07
CA VAL A 497 33.04 43.68 6.06
C VAL A 497 33.39 44.26 7.43
N PHE A 498 33.05 43.61 8.51
CA PHE A 498 33.41 44.09 9.88
C PHE A 498 34.89 43.88 10.20
N ALA A 499 35.54 42.82 9.69
CA ALA A 499 36.97 42.59 9.87
C ALA A 499 37.83 43.65 9.13
N GLY A 500 37.30 44.32 8.15
CA GLY A 500 37.96 45.40 7.40
C GLY A 500 37.96 46.77 8.07
N TYR A 501 37.22 46.96 9.16
CA TYR A 501 37.24 48.19 9.92
C TYR A 501 38.31 48.09 11.01
N ALA A 502 39.31 49.02 10.96
CA ALA A 502 40.32 49.13 12.01
C ALA A 502 39.66 49.41 13.37
N ASP A 503 40.22 48.91 14.44
CA ASP A 503 39.75 49.01 15.83
C ASP A 503 39.48 50.44 16.34
N ASP A 504 39.76 51.49 15.53
CA ASP A 504 39.64 52.91 15.87
C ASP A 504 38.44 53.62 15.26
N ALA A 505 37.55 52.89 14.54
CA ALA A 505 36.36 53.49 13.99
C ALA A 505 35.24 53.62 15.03
N ILE A 506 35.12 54.77 15.65
CA ILE A 506 33.97 55.18 16.49
C ILE A 506 32.78 55.40 15.57
N ILE A 507 31.77 54.57 15.67
CA ILE A 507 30.46 54.82 15.01
C ILE A 507 29.66 55.71 15.97
N GLU A 508 29.53 57.02 15.68
CA GLU A 508 28.54 57.86 16.31
C GLU A 508 27.15 57.50 15.73
N LEU A 509 26.26 57.09 16.63
CA LEU A 509 24.84 56.84 16.34
C LEU A 509 24.05 58.16 16.38
#